data_e50357c1251793d457252e7b4ab23623
#
_entry.id   e50357c1251793d457252e7b4ab23623
#
_cell.length_a   1.000
_cell.length_b   1.000
_cell.length_c   1.000
_cell.angle_alpha   90.00
_cell.angle_beta   90.00
_cell.angle_gamma   90.00
#
_symmetry.space_group_name_H-M   'P 1'
#
loop_
_entity.id
_entity.type
_entity.pdbx_description
1 polymer ?
#
loop_
_entity_poly.entity_id
_entity_poly.type
_entity_poly.pdbx_seq_one_letter_code
_entity_poly.pdbx_strand_id
1 'polypeptide(L)'
;MDEIRFTLNLVKFIHQVAGEGKSFHQSLSGKIAIVTPYKAQVQNLKNAFGPWLRGMNCDLREVEINTVDAFQGREKDIVIFNCVRSNTLSSVHGSLGFLTDVRRLNVAITRPRHFLFMVGNAQTLVKCETWARMVQLHQDHYKQGAYICLE
;
A
#
# COMPACT_ATOMS: atom_id res chain seq x y z
N MET A 1 -13.48 1.61 7.28
CA MET A 1 -12.34 0.80 7.81
C MET A 1 -11.07 1.62 7.68
N ASP A 2 -10.21 1.61 8.69
CA ASP A 2 -8.94 2.35 8.66
C ASP A 2 -7.98 1.70 7.64
N GLU A 3 -7.35 2.51 6.78
CA GLU A 3 -6.41 2.01 5.74
C GLU A 3 -5.26 1.18 6.34
N ILE A 4 -4.82 1.50 7.56
CA ILE A 4 -3.78 0.73 8.26
C ILE A 4 -4.27 -0.69 8.54
N ARG A 5 -5.48 -0.81 9.10
CA ARG A 5 -6.09 -2.09 9.41
C ARG A 5 -6.35 -2.91 8.15
N PHE A 6 -6.77 -2.24 7.09
CA PHE A 6 -6.94 -2.89 5.79
C PHE A 6 -5.60 -3.39 5.25
N THR A 7 -4.56 -2.55 5.27
CA THR A 7 -3.22 -2.94 4.80
C THR A 7 -2.67 -4.13 5.59
N LEU A 8 -2.86 -4.15 6.91
CA LEU A 8 -2.47 -5.29 7.75
C LEU A 8 -3.24 -6.56 7.38
N ASN A 9 -4.55 -6.46 7.17
CA ASN A 9 -5.37 -7.61 6.79
C ASN A 9 -5.01 -8.12 5.38
N LEU A 10 -4.69 -7.22 4.45
CA LEU A 10 -4.21 -7.59 3.12
C LEU A 10 -2.91 -8.41 3.20
N VAL A 11 -1.92 -7.97 4.00
CA VAL A 11 -0.68 -8.72 4.18
C VAL A 11 -0.92 -10.07 4.85
N LYS A 12 -1.82 -10.13 5.83
CA LYS A 12 -2.24 -11.41 6.45
C LYS A 12 -2.86 -12.35 5.42
N PHE A 13 -3.74 -11.84 4.57
CA PHE A 13 -4.36 -12.62 3.51
C PHE A 13 -3.32 -13.11 2.49
N ILE A 14 -2.41 -12.25 2.03
CA ILE A 14 -1.32 -12.62 1.13
C ILE A 14 -0.47 -13.74 1.77
N HIS A 15 -0.16 -13.61 3.05
CA HIS A 15 0.57 -14.65 3.77
C HIS A 15 -0.19 -15.97 3.83
N GLN A 16 -1.49 -15.91 4.10
CA GLN A 16 -2.33 -17.10 4.17
C GLN A 16 -2.38 -17.82 2.81
N VAL A 17 -2.53 -17.09 1.71
CA VAL A 17 -2.63 -17.66 0.37
C VAL A 17 -1.27 -18.13 -0.16
N ALA A 18 -0.22 -17.34 0.01
CA ALA A 18 1.11 -17.66 -0.52
C ALA A 18 1.90 -18.63 0.38
N GLY A 19 1.48 -18.73 1.64
CA GLY A 19 2.24 -19.42 2.69
C GLY A 19 1.81 -20.86 2.96
N GLU A 20 0.87 -21.45 2.23
CA GLU A 20 0.30 -22.78 2.53
C GLU A 20 1.25 -23.71 3.28
N GLY A 21 1.07 -23.81 4.62
CA GLY A 21 1.93 -24.65 5.49
C GLY A 21 3.34 -24.11 5.77
N LYS A 22 3.71 -22.91 5.29
CA LYS A 22 5.01 -22.28 5.51
C LYS A 22 4.90 -21.14 6.53
N SER A 23 5.98 -20.89 7.29
CA SER A 23 6.07 -19.69 8.12
C SER A 23 6.13 -18.42 7.25
N PHE A 24 5.80 -17.26 7.83
CA PHE A 24 5.96 -15.98 7.14
C PHE A 24 7.39 -15.78 6.63
N HIS A 25 8.38 -16.13 7.46
CA HIS A 25 9.78 -16.05 7.09
C HIS A 25 10.10 -16.84 5.82
N GLN A 26 9.57 -18.05 5.69
CA GLN A 26 9.83 -18.90 4.52
C GLN A 26 9.13 -18.43 3.24
N SER A 27 7.95 -17.79 3.38
CA SER A 27 7.12 -17.43 2.24
C SER A 27 7.34 -15.99 1.76
N LEU A 28 7.36 -15.02 2.67
CA LEU A 28 7.23 -13.60 2.37
C LEU A 28 8.33 -12.71 2.95
N SER A 29 9.25 -13.25 3.76
CA SER A 29 10.33 -12.46 4.34
C SER A 29 11.09 -11.68 3.28
N GLY A 30 11.24 -10.38 3.50
CA GLY A 30 11.98 -9.48 2.62
C GLY A 30 11.35 -9.25 1.24
N LYS A 31 10.20 -9.88 0.92
CA LYS A 31 9.54 -9.76 -0.39
C LYS A 31 8.49 -8.65 -0.45
N ILE A 32 7.99 -8.21 0.70
CA ILE A 32 6.93 -7.21 0.79
C ILE A 32 7.50 -5.85 1.18
N ALA A 33 7.07 -4.81 0.48
CA ALA A 33 7.19 -3.43 0.95
C ALA A 33 5.81 -2.77 1.08
N ILE A 34 5.67 -1.95 2.11
CA ILE A 34 4.56 -1.01 2.25
C ILE A 34 5.14 0.38 2.11
N VAL A 35 4.70 1.08 1.08
CA VAL A 35 5.21 2.40 0.71
C VAL A 35 4.10 3.43 0.89
N THR A 36 4.40 4.53 1.55
CA THR A 36 3.43 5.61 1.77
C THR A 36 4.09 6.98 1.55
N PRO A 37 3.32 8.01 1.15
CA PRO A 37 3.85 9.37 1.02
C PRO A 37 4.27 10.02 2.35
N TYR A 38 3.78 9.53 3.49
CA TYR A 38 3.82 10.28 4.75
C TYR A 38 4.62 9.57 5.85
N LYS A 39 5.59 10.29 6.45
CA LYS A 39 6.41 9.77 7.57
C LYS A 39 5.58 9.34 8.78
N ALA A 40 4.55 10.11 9.13
CA ALA A 40 3.66 9.74 10.24
C ALA A 40 2.96 8.40 10.00
N GLN A 41 2.56 8.13 8.76
CA GLN A 41 1.93 6.87 8.38
C GLN A 41 2.90 5.68 8.45
N VAL A 42 4.17 5.89 8.11
CA VAL A 42 5.20 4.85 8.30
C VAL A 42 5.24 4.39 9.76
N GLN A 43 5.21 5.35 10.70
CA GLN A 43 5.23 5.01 12.14
C GLN A 43 3.96 4.28 12.57
N ASN A 44 2.80 4.74 12.12
CA ASN A 44 1.52 4.11 12.43
C ASN A 44 1.45 2.68 11.87
N LEU A 45 1.90 2.46 10.65
CA LEU A 45 2.01 1.13 10.06
C LEU A 45 2.95 0.23 10.85
N LYS A 46 4.14 0.71 11.22
CA LYS A 46 5.09 -0.05 12.04
C LYS A 46 4.50 -0.45 13.39
N ASN A 47 3.77 0.47 14.03
CA ASN A 47 3.09 0.20 15.30
C ASN A 47 1.99 -0.87 15.15
N ALA A 48 1.26 -0.87 14.04
CA ALA A 48 0.22 -1.87 13.78
C ALA A 48 0.78 -3.25 13.40
N PHE A 49 1.86 -3.28 12.62
CA PHE A 49 2.47 -4.53 12.15
C PHE A 49 3.33 -5.22 13.21
N GLY A 50 3.99 -4.45 14.07
CA GLY A 50 4.94 -4.97 15.05
C GLY A 50 4.39 -6.08 15.95
N PRO A 51 3.22 -5.91 16.61
CA PRO A 51 2.63 -6.94 17.45
C PRO A 51 2.30 -8.22 16.69
N TRP A 52 1.76 -8.10 15.48
CA TRP A 52 1.42 -9.24 14.64
C TRP A 52 2.66 -10.03 14.21
N LEU A 53 3.69 -9.36 13.72
CA LEU A 53 4.93 -10.02 13.30
C LEU A 53 5.63 -10.71 14.47
N ARG A 54 5.69 -10.06 15.65
CA ARG A 54 6.24 -10.70 16.85
C ARG A 54 5.48 -11.97 17.24
N GLY A 55 4.15 -11.96 17.14
CA GLY A 55 3.33 -13.16 17.36
C GLY A 55 3.64 -14.33 16.41
N MET A 56 4.29 -14.03 15.29
CA MET A 56 4.75 -15.00 14.30
C MET A 56 6.26 -15.31 14.40
N ASN A 57 6.93 -14.87 15.46
CA ASN A 57 8.39 -14.90 15.60
C ASN A 57 9.14 -14.21 14.45
N CYS A 58 8.54 -13.15 13.89
CA CYS A 58 9.10 -12.34 12.82
C CYS A 58 9.43 -10.93 13.29
N ASP A 59 10.41 -10.31 12.64
CA ASP A 59 10.84 -8.93 12.89
C ASP A 59 10.14 -7.97 11.91
N LEU A 60 10.03 -6.69 12.29
CA LEU A 60 9.58 -5.63 11.39
C LEU A 60 10.44 -5.49 10.13
N ARG A 61 11.69 -5.97 10.16
CA ARG A 61 12.58 -6.00 9.01
C ARG A 61 12.11 -6.95 7.91
N GLU A 62 11.25 -7.90 8.24
CA GLU A 62 10.67 -8.86 7.28
C GLU A 62 9.69 -8.19 6.30
N VAL A 63 9.05 -7.08 6.73
CA VAL A 63 8.20 -6.24 5.90
C VAL A 63 8.81 -4.84 5.87
N GLU A 64 9.26 -4.41 4.72
CA GLU A 64 9.87 -3.08 4.58
C GLU A 64 8.78 -2.00 4.54
N ILE A 65 8.73 -1.13 5.55
CA ILE A 65 7.75 -0.03 5.66
C ILE A 65 8.50 1.29 5.59
N ASN A 66 8.32 2.03 4.49
CA ASN A 66 9.05 3.27 4.21
C ASN A 66 8.22 4.32 3.47
N THR A 67 8.77 5.54 3.40
CA THR A 67 8.23 6.56 2.49
C THR A 67 8.66 6.29 1.05
N VAL A 68 7.92 6.88 0.08
CA VAL A 68 8.27 6.81 -1.35
C VAL A 68 9.71 7.27 -1.60
N ASP A 69 10.10 8.40 -1.00
CA ASP A 69 11.45 8.96 -1.17
C ASP A 69 12.54 8.03 -0.61
N ALA A 70 12.28 7.43 0.55
CA ALA A 70 13.22 6.47 1.17
C ALA A 70 13.27 5.12 0.43
N PHE A 71 12.28 4.83 -0.39
CA PHE A 71 12.21 3.60 -1.19
C PHE A 71 12.76 3.77 -2.61
N GLN A 72 13.22 4.97 -2.97
CA GLN A 72 13.83 5.23 -4.27
C GLN A 72 15.05 4.33 -4.51
N GLY A 73 15.16 3.74 -5.70
CA GLY A 73 16.23 2.82 -6.07
C GLY A 73 16.08 1.39 -5.52
N ARG A 74 15.02 1.09 -4.78
CA ARG A 74 14.71 -0.26 -4.26
C ARG A 74 13.58 -0.90 -5.03
N GLU A 75 13.53 -2.22 -4.99
CA GLU A 75 12.45 -3.02 -5.59
C GLU A 75 12.06 -4.17 -4.66
N LYS A 76 10.81 -4.60 -4.75
CA LYS A 76 10.29 -5.76 -4.01
C LYS A 76 9.33 -6.56 -4.91
N ASP A 77 9.15 -7.82 -4.56
CA ASP A 77 8.24 -8.69 -5.29
C ASP A 77 6.80 -8.17 -5.18
N ILE A 78 6.42 -7.71 -4.00
CA ILE A 78 5.09 -7.19 -3.69
C ILE A 78 5.25 -5.78 -3.08
N VAL A 79 4.62 -4.79 -3.68
CA VAL A 79 4.53 -3.44 -3.13
C VAL A 79 3.08 -3.10 -2.83
N ILE A 80 2.82 -2.66 -1.61
CA ILE A 80 1.54 -2.11 -1.18
C ILE A 80 1.72 -0.60 -1.04
N PHE A 81 1.13 0.17 -1.96
CA PHE A 81 1.13 1.61 -1.90
C PHE A 81 -0.06 2.10 -1.08
N ASN A 82 0.24 2.58 0.13
CA ASN A 82 -0.77 3.09 1.06
C ASN A 82 -0.92 4.60 0.86
N CYS A 83 -2.02 5.00 0.20
CA CYS A 83 -2.23 6.35 -0.32
C CYS A 83 -2.70 7.38 0.71
N VAL A 84 -2.92 6.99 1.91
CA VAL A 84 -3.49 7.76 3.02
C VAL A 84 -3.96 9.18 2.71
N ARG A 85 -5.26 9.41 2.74
CA ARG A 85 -5.99 10.58 3.23
C ARG A 85 -7.48 10.42 3.00
N SER A 86 -8.20 10.23 4.08
CA SER A 86 -9.61 10.50 4.18
C SER A 86 -9.82 11.80 4.97
N ASN A 87 -9.44 12.95 4.44
CA ASN A 87 -9.82 14.21 5.06
C ASN A 87 -11.07 14.72 4.35
N THR A 88 -12.19 14.58 5.03
CA THR A 88 -13.51 15.06 4.63
C THR A 88 -13.68 16.58 4.69
N LEU A 89 -12.67 17.33 5.11
CA LEU A 89 -12.79 18.77 5.35
C LEU A 89 -11.72 19.59 4.61
N SER A 90 -12.23 20.43 3.73
CA SER A 90 -11.68 21.66 3.16
C SER A 90 -10.45 21.61 2.23
N SER A 91 -10.68 22.14 1.05
CA SER A 91 -9.83 22.57 -0.04
C SER A 91 -9.25 21.48 -0.96
N VAL A 92 -9.74 21.51 -2.19
CA VAL A 92 -9.43 20.57 -3.27
C VAL A 92 -7.92 20.51 -3.59
N HIS A 93 -7.17 21.58 -3.38
CA HIS A 93 -5.73 21.64 -3.66
C HIS A 93 -4.83 21.26 -2.46
N GLY A 94 -5.32 21.37 -1.23
CA GLY A 94 -4.55 21.03 -0.02
C GLY A 94 -4.66 19.57 0.42
N SER A 95 -5.67 18.83 -0.06
CA SER A 95 -5.99 17.49 0.45
C SER A 95 -5.18 16.36 -0.19
N LEU A 96 -4.74 16.48 -1.42
CA LEU A 96 -4.01 15.43 -2.13
C LEU A 96 -2.49 15.61 -2.10
N GLY A 97 -1.99 16.83 -1.86
CA GLY A 97 -0.59 17.16 -1.64
C GLY A 97 0.41 16.29 -2.43
N PHE A 98 1.07 15.39 -1.74
CA PHE A 98 2.03 14.47 -2.32
C PHE A 98 1.46 13.54 -3.43
N LEU A 99 0.19 13.20 -3.37
CA LEU A 99 -0.45 12.30 -4.35
C LEU A 99 -0.65 12.96 -5.73
N THR A 100 -0.49 14.28 -5.84
CA THR A 100 -0.50 15.00 -7.12
C THR A 100 0.87 15.05 -7.79
N ASP A 101 1.95 14.68 -7.07
CA ASP A 101 3.30 14.61 -7.63
C ASP A 101 3.47 13.34 -8.47
N VAL A 102 3.31 13.49 -9.79
CA VAL A 102 3.40 12.40 -10.76
C VAL A 102 4.77 11.71 -10.72
N ARG A 103 5.86 12.43 -10.42
CA ARG A 103 7.21 11.85 -10.36
C ARG A 103 7.32 10.86 -9.21
N ARG A 104 6.82 11.23 -8.04
CA ARG A 104 6.80 10.37 -6.85
C ARG A 104 5.83 9.19 -7.02
N LEU A 105 4.68 9.44 -7.65
CA LEU A 105 3.76 8.38 -8.00
C LEU A 105 4.44 7.35 -8.92
N ASN A 106 5.14 7.81 -9.96
CA ASN A 106 5.89 6.93 -10.86
C ASN A 106 6.94 6.11 -10.11
N VAL A 107 7.67 6.71 -9.16
CA VAL A 107 8.59 5.95 -8.31
C VAL A 107 7.85 4.82 -7.59
N ALA A 108 6.74 5.11 -6.95
CA ALA A 108 6.00 4.11 -6.16
C ALA A 108 5.47 2.95 -7.02
N ILE A 109 4.85 3.25 -8.18
CA ILE A 109 4.19 2.24 -9.02
C ILE A 109 5.17 1.40 -9.86
N THR A 110 6.41 1.85 -10.02
CA THR A 110 7.44 1.12 -10.77
C THR A 110 8.40 0.30 -9.87
N ARG A 111 8.13 0.20 -8.58
CA ARG A 111 8.96 -0.56 -7.64
C ARG A 111 8.57 -2.02 -7.47
N PRO A 112 7.32 -2.45 -7.71
CA PRO A 112 6.99 -3.88 -7.63
C PRO A 112 7.58 -4.66 -8.82
N ARG A 113 8.10 -5.86 -8.51
CA ARG A 113 8.53 -6.82 -9.54
C ARG A 113 7.36 -7.65 -10.06
N HIS A 114 6.40 -7.99 -9.19
CA HIS A 114 5.29 -8.88 -9.52
C HIS A 114 3.92 -8.28 -9.22
N PHE A 115 3.71 -7.72 -8.02
CA PHE A 115 2.38 -7.28 -7.59
C PHE A 115 2.41 -5.87 -6.99
N LEU A 116 1.50 -5.03 -7.47
CA LEU A 116 1.20 -3.72 -6.89
C LEU A 116 -0.23 -3.72 -6.34
N PHE A 117 -0.35 -3.42 -5.05
CA PHE A 117 -1.62 -3.14 -4.41
C PHE A 117 -1.67 -1.66 -4.05
N MET A 118 -2.77 -0.98 -4.38
CA MET A 118 -3.01 0.40 -3.97
C MET A 118 -4.14 0.43 -2.95
N VAL A 119 -3.85 0.98 -1.78
CA VAL A 119 -4.79 1.10 -0.67
C VAL A 119 -5.07 2.57 -0.41
N GLY A 120 -6.31 2.98 -0.53
CA GLY A 120 -6.73 4.36 -0.32
C GLY A 120 -8.22 4.57 -0.55
N ASN A 121 -8.71 5.76 -0.25
CA ASN A 121 -10.10 6.13 -0.49
C ASN A 121 -10.29 6.54 -1.95
N ALA A 122 -10.97 5.71 -2.74
CA ALA A 122 -11.22 5.94 -4.16
C ALA A 122 -11.96 7.27 -4.42
N GLN A 123 -12.97 7.61 -3.60
CA GLN A 123 -13.74 8.86 -3.74
C GLN A 123 -12.85 10.11 -3.55
N THR A 124 -11.79 9.99 -2.76
CA THR A 124 -10.82 11.05 -2.56
C THR A 124 -9.80 11.10 -3.70
N LEU A 125 -9.30 9.94 -4.12
CA LEU A 125 -8.28 9.83 -5.15
C LEU A 125 -8.76 10.29 -6.52
N VAL A 126 -9.98 9.94 -6.93
CA VAL A 126 -10.55 10.33 -8.24
C VAL A 126 -10.78 11.84 -8.41
N LYS A 127 -10.62 12.63 -7.36
CA LYS A 127 -10.60 14.10 -7.47
C LYS A 127 -9.34 14.63 -8.19
N CYS A 128 -8.30 13.81 -8.29
CA CYS A 128 -7.11 14.11 -9.09
C CYS A 128 -7.19 13.37 -10.43
N GLU A 129 -7.00 14.07 -11.53
CA GLU A 129 -7.13 13.54 -12.89
C GLU A 129 -6.25 12.30 -13.12
N THR A 130 -5.00 12.33 -12.66
CA THR A 130 -4.07 11.20 -12.79
C THR A 130 -4.62 9.94 -12.11
N TRP A 131 -5.16 10.09 -10.90
CA TRP A 131 -5.74 8.98 -10.15
C TRP A 131 -7.07 8.51 -10.75
N ALA A 132 -7.91 9.44 -11.23
CA ALA A 132 -9.15 9.10 -11.91
C ALA A 132 -8.87 8.24 -13.15
N ARG A 133 -7.86 8.61 -13.95
CA ARG A 133 -7.42 7.82 -15.11
C ARG A 133 -6.90 6.44 -14.72
N MET A 134 -6.10 6.35 -13.65
CA MET A 134 -5.60 5.06 -13.16
C MET A 134 -6.73 4.15 -12.70
N VAL A 135 -7.69 4.68 -11.93
CA VAL A 135 -8.86 3.93 -11.47
C VAL A 135 -9.71 3.49 -12.66
N GLN A 136 -9.96 4.37 -13.64
CA GLN A 136 -10.71 4.05 -14.84
C GLN A 136 -10.03 2.95 -15.67
N LEU A 137 -8.75 3.08 -15.96
CA LEU A 137 -7.97 2.06 -16.68
C LEU A 137 -8.04 0.71 -15.99
N HIS A 138 -7.97 0.71 -14.66
CA HIS A 138 -8.09 -0.51 -13.90
C HIS A 138 -9.50 -1.12 -14.00
N GLN A 139 -10.55 -0.29 -13.94
CA GLN A 139 -11.95 -0.73 -14.13
C GLN A 139 -12.19 -1.32 -15.53
N ASP A 140 -11.63 -0.72 -16.56
CA ASP A 140 -11.84 -1.13 -17.94
C ASP A 140 -11.09 -2.43 -18.29
N HIS A 141 -9.86 -2.59 -17.76
CA HIS A 141 -9.04 -3.76 -18.05
C HIS A 141 -9.34 -4.96 -17.15
N TYR A 142 -9.83 -4.72 -15.93
CA TYR A 142 -10.04 -5.77 -14.93
C TYR A 142 -11.52 -5.97 -14.59
N LYS A 143 -12.41 -5.94 -15.59
CA LYS A 143 -13.83 -6.34 -15.39
C LYS A 143 -14.01 -7.72 -14.74
N GLN A 144 -12.92 -8.49 -14.60
CA GLN A 144 -12.84 -9.76 -13.89
C GLN A 144 -11.85 -9.75 -12.71
N GLY A 145 -11.15 -8.65 -12.45
CA GLY A 145 -10.18 -8.51 -11.37
C GLY A 145 -10.85 -8.07 -10.07
N ALA A 146 -10.37 -8.59 -8.96
CA ALA A 146 -10.89 -8.28 -7.64
C ALA A 146 -10.68 -6.80 -7.29
N TYR A 147 -11.72 -6.02 -7.41
CA TYR A 147 -11.89 -4.76 -6.74
C TYR A 147 -12.34 -5.02 -5.31
N ILE A 148 -11.61 -4.55 -4.35
CA ILE A 148 -12.15 -4.40 -3.00
C ILE A 148 -12.39 -2.91 -2.81
N CYS A 149 -13.58 -2.44 -3.18
CA CYS A 149 -14.08 -1.13 -2.76
C CYS A 149 -14.56 -1.29 -1.32
N LEU A 150 -13.95 -0.60 -0.38
CA LEU A 150 -14.48 -0.47 0.97
C LEU A 150 -15.37 0.77 0.96
N GLU A 151 -16.68 0.58 1.08
CA GLU A 151 -17.64 1.63 1.41
C GLU A 151 -17.47 2.11 2.85
#